data_b125e7241d930439f80d314f8bf6fa3c
#
_entry.id   b125e7241d930439f80d314f8bf6fa3c
#
_cell.length_a   1.000
_cell.length_b   1.000
_cell.length_c   1.000
_cell.angle_alpha   90.00
_cell.angle_beta   90.00
_cell.angle_gamma   90.00
#
_symmetry.space_group_name_H-M   'P 1'
#
loop_
_entity.id
_entity.type
_entity.pdbx_description
1 polymer ?
#
loop_
_entity_poly.entity_id
_entity_poly.type
_entity_poly.pdbx_seq_one_letter_code
_entity_poly.pdbx_strand_id
1 'polypeptide(L)'
;LEPFGAVLTPLPESGLLDFTHPEAYAYWRDRHRELFELGVDMIKPDFGEQVEPHALASDGAQGDALHNVYALLYNRCVYEAASRYAKGGAFLFSRAAWAGSQRYPAQWGGDPQADWGGLAASIRGGLSWGLTGAPYYATDVGGFYGDQRDPLLYVRWAQASVFSAHMRLHGIGPREPWSYGAQAERAAMAAFELRYRLLPYLWRAVEQASATGLPVQRAMALACPGEPAAWAFEHQFFCGQDLLVAPCLD
;
A
#
# COMPACT_ATOMS: atom_id res chain seq x y z
N LEU A 1 -8.00 22.36 15.30
CA LEU A 1 -9.14 21.43 15.07
C LEU A 1 -10.14 21.40 16.23
N GLU A 2 -9.71 21.74 17.46
CA GLU A 2 -10.59 21.90 18.63
C GLU A 2 -11.80 22.82 18.40
N PRO A 3 -11.68 23.95 17.64
CA PRO A 3 -12.82 24.81 17.41
C PRO A 3 -14.01 24.17 16.70
N PHE A 4 -13.78 23.02 16.04
CA PHE A 4 -14.83 22.35 15.27
C PHE A 4 -15.50 21.20 16.04
N GLY A 5 -15.02 20.85 17.24
CA GLY A 5 -15.45 19.64 17.95
C GLY A 5 -15.25 18.35 17.15
N ALA A 6 -14.27 18.36 16.25
CA ALA A 6 -14.14 17.45 15.14
C ALA A 6 -13.01 16.42 15.32
N VAL A 7 -12.65 16.15 16.56
CA VAL A 7 -11.68 15.13 16.93
C VAL A 7 -12.37 14.00 17.67
N LEU A 8 -11.96 12.78 17.41
CA LEU A 8 -12.39 11.63 18.18
C LEU A 8 -11.86 11.74 19.60
N THR A 9 -12.70 11.53 20.59
CA THR A 9 -12.34 11.60 22.00
C THR A 9 -12.47 10.23 22.66
N PRO A 10 -11.62 9.93 23.69
CA PRO A 10 -10.51 10.72 24.20
C PRO A 10 -9.19 10.47 23.47
N LEU A 11 -8.41 11.51 23.24
CA LEU A 11 -7.07 11.40 22.70
C LEU A 11 -6.11 12.26 23.53
N PRO A 12 -5.09 11.64 24.18
CA PRO A 12 -4.25 12.36 25.14
C PRO A 12 -3.24 13.33 24.50
N GLU A 13 -2.73 13.09 23.30
CA GLU A 13 -1.59 13.85 22.78
C GLU A 13 -1.70 14.30 21.32
N SER A 14 -2.44 13.59 20.49
CA SER A 14 -2.70 13.98 19.10
C SER A 14 -4.10 13.59 18.70
N GLY A 15 -4.91 14.53 18.26
CA GLY A 15 -6.27 14.24 17.84
C GLY A 15 -6.32 13.44 16.55
N LEU A 16 -7.14 12.38 16.49
CA LEU A 16 -7.61 11.82 15.23
C LEU A 16 -8.75 12.68 14.71
N LEU A 17 -8.68 13.06 13.44
CA LEU A 17 -9.72 13.81 12.80
C LEU A 17 -10.99 12.97 12.70
N ASP A 18 -12.12 13.53 13.07
CA ASP A 18 -13.42 12.87 12.91
C ASP A 18 -13.95 13.05 11.49
N PHE A 19 -13.72 12.06 10.63
CA PHE A 19 -14.21 12.07 9.25
C PHE A 19 -15.73 11.84 9.11
N THR A 20 -16.45 11.57 10.20
CA THR A 20 -17.92 11.57 10.21
C THR A 20 -18.50 12.96 10.37
N HIS A 21 -17.69 13.93 10.87
CA HIS A 21 -18.08 15.32 11.01
C HIS A 21 -17.93 16.06 9.67
N PRO A 22 -19.00 16.61 9.07
CA PRO A 22 -18.94 17.18 7.72
C PRO A 22 -17.95 18.34 7.55
N GLU A 23 -17.84 19.22 8.53
CA GLU A 23 -16.91 20.37 8.47
C GLU A 23 -15.44 19.92 8.61
N ALA A 24 -15.17 18.95 9.48
CA ALA A 24 -13.82 18.38 9.62
C ALA A 24 -13.38 17.65 8.35
N TYR A 25 -14.29 16.89 7.77
CA TYR A 25 -14.07 16.22 6.48
C TYR A 25 -13.75 17.23 5.37
N ALA A 26 -14.59 18.27 5.23
CA ALA A 26 -14.38 19.32 4.23
C ALA A 26 -13.09 20.10 4.47
N TYR A 27 -12.79 20.44 5.72
CA TYR A 27 -11.56 21.12 6.10
C TYR A 27 -10.33 20.30 5.67
N TRP A 28 -10.25 19.02 6.05
CA TRP A 28 -9.10 18.17 5.70
C TRP A 28 -8.96 17.98 4.20
N ARG A 29 -10.05 17.68 3.51
CA ARG A 29 -10.07 17.57 2.05
C ARG A 29 -9.50 18.82 1.38
N ASP A 30 -9.95 20.00 1.80
CA ASP A 30 -9.63 21.25 1.12
C ASP A 30 -8.24 21.79 1.48
N ARG A 31 -7.64 21.32 2.60
CA ARG A 31 -6.24 21.60 2.95
C ARG A 31 -5.22 21.02 1.96
N HIS A 32 -5.60 20.01 1.20
CA HIS A 32 -4.74 19.44 0.15
C HIS A 32 -4.63 20.31 -1.11
N ARG A 33 -5.50 21.29 -1.28
CA ARG A 33 -5.51 22.18 -2.47
C ARG A 33 -4.14 22.77 -2.76
N GLU A 34 -3.53 23.40 -1.76
CA GLU A 34 -2.24 24.08 -1.91
C GLU A 34 -1.13 23.12 -2.38
N LEU A 35 -1.16 21.86 -1.95
CA LEU A 35 -0.19 20.85 -2.38
C LEU A 35 -0.34 20.54 -3.87
N PHE A 36 -1.58 20.38 -4.36
CA PHE A 36 -1.83 20.13 -5.78
C PHE A 36 -1.55 21.37 -6.64
N GLU A 37 -1.75 22.58 -6.13
CA GLU A 37 -1.37 23.83 -6.79
C GLU A 37 0.16 23.96 -6.94
N LEU A 38 0.93 23.43 -5.98
CA LEU A 38 2.41 23.33 -6.04
C LEU A 38 2.90 22.27 -7.03
N GLY A 39 2.02 21.43 -7.57
CA GLY A 39 2.36 20.40 -8.54
C GLY A 39 2.53 18.99 -7.97
N VAL A 40 2.00 18.73 -6.77
CA VAL A 40 1.87 17.35 -6.26
C VAL A 40 0.83 16.60 -7.09
N ASP A 41 1.16 15.39 -7.53
CA ASP A 41 0.27 14.56 -8.34
C ASP A 41 -0.42 13.46 -7.51
N MET A 42 0.17 13.04 -6.38
CA MET A 42 -0.30 11.94 -5.56
C MET A 42 -0.08 12.24 -4.08
N ILE A 43 -1.02 11.82 -3.25
CA ILE A 43 -0.89 11.87 -1.79
C ILE A 43 -0.73 10.45 -1.23
N LYS A 44 0.18 10.32 -0.27
CA LYS A 44 0.35 9.11 0.55
C LYS A 44 -0.35 9.29 1.90
N PRO A 45 -1.59 8.83 2.07
CA PRO A 45 -2.23 8.76 3.39
C PRO A 45 -1.55 7.68 4.22
N ASP A 46 -0.91 8.11 5.29
CA ASP A 46 -0.25 7.20 6.24
C ASP A 46 -1.10 7.03 7.50
N PHE A 47 -0.87 5.95 8.26
CA PHE A 47 -1.69 5.59 9.42
C PHE A 47 -3.18 5.36 9.07
N GLY A 48 -4.08 5.68 10.01
CA GLY A 48 -5.53 5.50 9.84
C GLY A 48 -6.10 4.25 10.50
N GLU A 49 -5.30 3.52 11.28
CA GLU A 49 -5.65 2.30 12.00
C GLU A 49 -5.70 2.47 13.53
N GLN A 50 -5.57 3.69 14.04
CA GLN A 50 -5.35 3.95 15.47
C GLN A 50 -6.59 4.48 16.20
N VAL A 51 -7.78 4.07 15.80
CA VAL A 51 -9.02 4.46 16.49
C VAL A 51 -9.20 3.60 17.75
N GLU A 52 -9.22 4.25 18.90
CA GLU A 52 -9.41 3.58 20.18
C GLU A 52 -10.85 3.05 20.33
N PRO A 53 -11.06 1.87 20.98
CA PRO A 53 -12.40 1.26 21.10
C PRO A 53 -13.44 2.16 21.76
N HIS A 54 -13.01 3.01 22.69
CA HIS A 54 -13.90 3.93 23.43
C HIS A 54 -14.00 5.32 22.82
N ALA A 55 -13.40 5.57 21.65
CA ALA A 55 -13.59 6.83 20.93
C ALA A 55 -15.05 6.98 20.51
N LEU A 56 -15.52 8.22 20.49
CA LEU A 56 -16.88 8.58 20.08
C LEU A 56 -16.82 9.57 18.92
N ALA A 57 -17.42 9.23 17.82
CA ALA A 57 -17.55 10.07 16.65
C ALA A 57 -18.78 10.98 16.75
N SER A 58 -18.82 12.06 15.97
CA SER A 58 -19.91 13.05 15.96
C SER A 58 -21.25 12.47 15.47
N ASP A 59 -21.24 11.42 14.66
CA ASP A 59 -22.44 10.71 14.21
C ASP A 59 -22.93 9.66 15.24
N GLY A 60 -22.24 9.53 16.38
CA GLY A 60 -22.54 8.57 17.44
C GLY A 60 -21.87 7.20 17.29
N ALA A 61 -21.08 6.97 16.23
CA ALA A 61 -20.34 5.72 16.08
C ALA A 61 -19.28 5.60 17.17
N GLN A 62 -19.21 4.40 17.77
CA GLN A 62 -18.17 4.08 18.75
C GLN A 62 -16.92 3.54 18.08
N GLY A 63 -15.78 3.66 18.75
CA GLY A 63 -14.48 3.36 18.19
C GLY A 63 -14.30 1.91 17.74
N ASP A 64 -14.92 0.95 18.41
CA ASP A 64 -14.88 -0.46 18.01
C ASP A 64 -15.59 -0.70 16.65
N ALA A 65 -16.69 -0.01 16.39
CA ALA A 65 -17.36 -0.02 15.08
C ALA A 65 -16.64 0.84 14.04
N LEU A 66 -16.05 1.96 14.47
CA LEU A 66 -15.39 2.92 13.59
C LEU A 66 -13.98 2.48 13.18
N HIS A 67 -13.29 1.68 13.98
CA HIS A 67 -11.86 1.35 13.84
C HIS A 67 -11.48 0.95 12.40
N ASN A 68 -12.17 -0.01 11.82
CA ASN A 68 -11.89 -0.46 10.46
C ASN A 68 -12.43 0.51 9.39
N VAL A 69 -13.61 1.06 9.61
CA VAL A 69 -14.27 1.98 8.65
C VAL A 69 -13.52 3.32 8.56
N TYR A 70 -12.82 3.72 9.61
CA TYR A 70 -12.06 4.96 9.63
C TYR A 70 -11.05 5.06 8.48
N ALA A 71 -10.32 3.99 8.20
CA ALA A 71 -9.39 3.93 7.08
C ALA A 71 -10.08 4.20 5.73
N LEU A 72 -11.28 3.66 5.53
CA LEU A 72 -12.07 3.91 4.33
C LEU A 72 -12.51 5.38 4.22
N LEU A 73 -12.98 5.98 5.31
CA LEU A 73 -13.38 7.39 5.35
C LEU A 73 -12.19 8.33 5.09
N TYR A 74 -11.05 8.03 5.69
CA TYR A 74 -9.82 8.77 5.48
C TYR A 74 -9.36 8.71 4.01
N ASN A 75 -9.26 7.51 3.45
CA ASN A 75 -8.88 7.34 2.04
C ASN A 75 -9.87 8.03 1.09
N ARG A 76 -11.16 7.93 1.37
CA ARG A 76 -12.19 8.64 0.62
C ARG A 76 -11.97 10.15 0.62
N CYS A 77 -11.71 10.73 1.79
CA CYS A 77 -11.48 12.16 1.94
C CYS A 77 -10.30 12.65 1.11
N VAL A 78 -9.17 11.94 1.17
CA VAL A 78 -7.96 12.29 0.41
C VAL A 78 -8.16 12.04 -1.09
N TYR A 79 -8.87 10.98 -1.46
CA TYR A 79 -9.20 10.70 -2.87
C TYR A 79 -10.11 11.78 -3.47
N GLU A 80 -11.11 12.26 -2.72
CA GLU A 80 -11.96 13.38 -3.14
C GLU A 80 -11.16 14.67 -3.28
N ALA A 81 -10.15 14.92 -2.41
CA ALA A 81 -9.22 16.04 -2.58
C ALA A 81 -8.44 15.91 -3.89
N ALA A 82 -7.84 14.74 -4.16
CA ALA A 82 -7.12 14.48 -5.40
C ALA A 82 -8.03 14.62 -6.62
N SER A 83 -9.25 14.07 -6.57
CA SER A 83 -10.24 14.19 -7.67
C SER A 83 -10.63 15.63 -7.97
N ARG A 84 -10.59 16.50 -6.96
CA ARG A 84 -10.99 17.90 -7.07
C ARG A 84 -9.86 18.81 -7.53
N TYR A 85 -8.62 18.53 -7.12
CA TYR A 85 -7.51 19.47 -7.24
C TYR A 85 -6.33 18.94 -8.08
N ALA A 86 -6.15 17.63 -8.23
CA ALA A 86 -5.07 17.08 -9.05
C ALA A 86 -5.34 17.24 -10.54
N LYS A 87 -4.32 17.63 -11.31
CA LYS A 87 -4.43 17.81 -12.77
C LYS A 87 -4.46 16.50 -13.55
N GLY A 88 -3.79 15.47 -13.02
CA GLY A 88 -3.62 14.16 -13.67
C GLY A 88 -4.68 13.11 -13.30
N GLY A 89 -5.69 13.49 -12.49
CA GLY A 89 -6.65 12.55 -11.94
C GLY A 89 -6.31 12.10 -10.52
N ALA A 90 -7.25 11.41 -9.85
CA ALA A 90 -7.10 11.02 -8.45
C ALA A 90 -6.29 9.73 -8.33
N PHE A 91 -5.23 9.78 -7.56
CA PHE A 91 -4.42 8.61 -7.19
C PHE A 91 -3.92 8.76 -5.74
N LEU A 92 -4.01 7.68 -4.98
CA LEU A 92 -3.50 7.58 -3.62
C LEU A 92 -2.44 6.49 -3.50
N PHE A 93 -1.70 6.55 -2.40
CA PHE A 93 -0.83 5.48 -1.95
C PHE A 93 -1.01 5.32 -0.44
N SER A 94 -2.05 4.59 -0.02
CA SER A 94 -2.49 4.51 1.37
C SER A 94 -1.99 3.26 2.09
N ARG A 95 -1.80 3.36 3.42
CA ARG A 95 -1.43 2.24 4.27
C ARG A 95 -2.65 1.45 4.73
N ALA A 96 -3.51 2.10 5.50
CA ALA A 96 -4.70 1.47 6.01
C ALA A 96 -5.81 1.37 4.96
N ALA A 97 -6.62 0.33 5.05
CA ALA A 97 -7.77 0.13 4.18
C ALA A 97 -8.82 -0.76 4.83
N TRP A 98 -10.01 -0.76 4.25
CA TRP A 98 -11.13 -1.60 4.64
C TRP A 98 -11.92 -2.00 3.40
N ALA A 99 -12.93 -2.85 3.55
CA ALA A 99 -13.84 -3.20 2.48
C ALA A 99 -14.40 -1.95 1.78
N GLY A 100 -14.18 -1.82 0.48
CA GLY A 100 -14.52 -0.63 -0.30
C GLY A 100 -13.31 0.24 -0.69
N SER A 101 -12.13 0.03 -0.10
CA SER A 101 -10.92 0.81 -0.40
C SER A 101 -10.34 0.53 -1.78
N GLN A 102 -10.75 -0.53 -2.47
CA GLN A 102 -10.41 -0.75 -3.89
C GLN A 102 -10.84 0.41 -4.79
N ARG A 103 -11.77 1.26 -4.35
CA ARG A 103 -12.18 2.49 -5.03
C ARG A 103 -11.14 3.61 -4.92
N TYR A 104 -10.20 3.49 -4.01
CA TYR A 104 -9.21 4.50 -3.66
C TYR A 104 -7.79 3.89 -3.74
N PRO A 105 -7.36 3.50 -4.96
CA PRO A 105 -6.08 2.84 -5.15
C PRO A 105 -4.92 3.85 -5.03
N ALA A 106 -3.72 3.42 -4.69
CA ALA A 106 -3.23 2.08 -4.39
C ALA A 106 -2.87 1.92 -2.90
N GLN A 107 -2.36 0.75 -2.52
CA GLN A 107 -1.98 0.48 -1.13
C GLN A 107 -0.58 -0.14 -1.02
N TRP A 108 0.01 -0.02 0.19
CA TRP A 108 1.19 -0.79 0.57
C TRP A 108 0.98 -1.45 1.94
N GLY A 109 1.82 -2.43 2.25
CA GLY A 109 1.68 -3.28 3.43
C GLY A 109 2.16 -2.68 4.76
N GLY A 110 2.34 -1.36 4.85
CA GLY A 110 2.85 -0.72 6.06
C GLY A 110 4.36 -0.92 6.22
N ASP A 111 4.80 -1.10 7.45
CA ASP A 111 6.19 -1.05 7.88
C ASP A 111 6.74 -2.47 8.17
N PRO A 112 7.15 -3.26 7.15
CA PRO A 112 7.65 -4.61 7.37
C PRO A 112 9.01 -4.62 8.04
N GLN A 113 9.26 -5.66 8.85
CA GLN A 113 10.57 -5.90 9.43
C GLN A 113 11.60 -6.20 8.33
N ALA A 114 12.82 -5.66 8.45
CA ALA A 114 13.92 -5.89 7.52
C ALA A 114 14.60 -7.24 7.79
N ASP A 115 13.86 -8.34 7.64
CA ASP A 115 14.34 -9.71 7.77
C ASP A 115 13.63 -10.64 6.77
N TRP A 116 14.07 -11.90 6.71
CA TRP A 116 13.49 -12.90 5.80
C TRP A 116 12.02 -13.22 6.10
N GLY A 117 11.64 -13.18 7.38
CA GLY A 117 10.24 -13.33 7.81
C GLY A 117 9.38 -12.17 7.30
N GLY A 118 9.89 -10.94 7.38
CA GLY A 118 9.24 -9.74 6.86
C GLY A 118 9.05 -9.77 5.34
N LEU A 119 10.06 -10.25 4.58
CA LEU A 119 9.92 -10.46 3.14
C LEU A 119 8.82 -11.47 2.83
N ALA A 120 8.86 -12.63 3.47
CA ALA A 120 7.85 -13.68 3.27
C ALA A 120 6.45 -13.20 3.65
N ALA A 121 6.31 -12.51 4.80
CA ALA A 121 5.05 -11.95 5.26
C ALA A 121 4.51 -10.86 4.32
N SER A 122 5.39 -10.02 3.76
CA SER A 122 5.00 -8.98 2.80
C SER A 122 4.43 -9.57 1.52
N ILE A 123 5.00 -10.67 1.01
CA ILE A 123 4.49 -11.37 -0.17
C ILE A 123 3.11 -11.98 0.14
N ARG A 124 2.99 -12.77 1.23
CA ARG A 124 1.70 -13.37 1.63
C ARG A 124 0.63 -12.33 1.90
N GLY A 125 1.01 -11.25 2.60
CA GLY A 125 0.12 -10.12 2.88
C GLY A 125 -0.40 -9.49 1.60
N GLY A 126 0.46 -9.25 0.61
CA GLY A 126 0.07 -8.72 -0.70
C GLY A 126 -0.86 -9.64 -1.48
N LEU A 127 -0.62 -10.95 -1.45
CA LEU A 127 -1.51 -11.93 -2.09
C LEU A 127 -2.87 -12.00 -1.40
N SER A 128 -2.90 -11.98 -0.06
CA SER A 128 -4.15 -11.93 0.72
C SER A 128 -4.91 -10.63 0.45
N TRP A 129 -4.19 -9.51 0.33
CA TRP A 129 -4.76 -8.22 -0.02
C TRP A 129 -5.44 -8.25 -1.40
N GLY A 130 -4.79 -8.85 -2.38
CA GLY A 130 -5.35 -9.05 -3.71
C GLY A 130 -6.65 -9.85 -3.70
N LEU A 131 -6.78 -10.84 -2.81
CA LEU A 131 -8.01 -11.62 -2.64
C LEU A 131 -9.19 -10.79 -2.08
N THR A 132 -8.93 -9.67 -1.43
CA THR A 132 -9.99 -8.74 -0.98
C THR A 132 -10.51 -7.81 -2.09
N GLY A 133 -9.98 -7.91 -3.30
CA GLY A 133 -10.32 -7.06 -4.43
C GLY A 133 -9.51 -5.75 -4.48
N ALA A 134 -8.44 -5.61 -3.68
CA ALA A 134 -7.50 -4.49 -3.76
C ALA A 134 -6.42 -4.81 -4.81
N PRO A 135 -6.46 -4.17 -6.00
CA PRO A 135 -5.71 -4.67 -7.16
C PRO A 135 -4.23 -4.28 -7.19
N TYR A 136 -3.84 -3.27 -6.42
CA TYR A 136 -2.52 -2.66 -6.49
C TYR A 136 -1.85 -2.65 -5.12
N TYR A 137 -0.85 -3.49 -4.95
CA TYR A 137 -0.11 -3.64 -3.71
C TYR A 137 1.38 -3.43 -3.92
N ALA A 138 2.05 -2.92 -2.90
CA ALA A 138 3.50 -2.83 -2.80
C ALA A 138 3.99 -3.11 -1.38
N THR A 139 5.30 -3.25 -1.27
CA THR A 139 6.02 -3.32 0.00
C THR A 139 7.23 -2.40 -0.07
N ASP A 140 7.78 -2.04 1.09
CA ASP A 140 9.01 -1.28 1.18
C ASP A 140 10.20 -2.21 0.94
N VAL A 141 10.91 -2.00 -0.16
CA VAL A 141 12.04 -2.86 -0.57
C VAL A 141 13.18 -2.78 0.45
N GLY A 142 13.56 -3.95 0.96
CA GLY A 142 14.56 -4.10 2.00
C GLY A 142 14.00 -4.04 3.42
N GLY A 143 12.69 -3.93 3.58
CA GLY A 143 12.02 -3.77 4.86
C GLY A 143 12.06 -2.34 5.39
N PHE A 144 11.10 -1.96 6.22
CA PHE A 144 11.01 -0.63 6.82
C PHE A 144 11.78 -0.53 8.13
N TYR A 145 11.48 -1.43 9.08
CA TYR A 145 12.12 -1.48 10.39
C TYR A 145 13.38 -2.34 10.40
N GLY A 146 14.29 -1.99 11.29
CA GLY A 146 15.49 -2.74 11.57
C GLY A 146 16.69 -2.24 10.75
N ASP A 147 17.87 -2.47 11.34
CA ASP A 147 19.17 -2.06 10.79
C ASP A 147 19.94 -3.24 10.16
N GLN A 148 19.24 -4.32 9.88
CA GLN A 148 19.86 -5.48 9.23
C GLN A 148 20.14 -5.11 7.77
N ARG A 149 21.39 -4.73 7.52
CA ARG A 149 21.93 -4.51 6.18
C ARG A 149 22.38 -5.85 5.59
N ASP A 150 21.46 -6.79 5.47
CA ASP A 150 21.70 -8.03 4.75
C ASP A 150 21.62 -7.76 3.24
N PRO A 151 22.77 -7.81 2.51
CA PRO A 151 22.78 -7.54 1.08
C PRO A 151 21.97 -8.55 0.27
N LEU A 152 21.94 -9.82 0.70
CA LEU A 152 21.19 -10.86 0.01
C LEU A 152 19.69 -10.66 0.17
N LEU A 153 19.21 -10.40 1.39
CA LEU A 153 17.82 -10.07 1.66
C LEU A 153 17.34 -8.88 0.82
N TYR A 154 18.15 -7.81 0.77
CA TYR A 154 17.83 -6.62 -0.04
C TYR A 154 17.65 -6.98 -1.52
N VAL A 155 18.57 -7.75 -2.08
CA VAL A 155 18.51 -8.21 -3.48
C VAL A 155 17.27 -9.06 -3.73
N ARG A 156 16.97 -10.03 -2.85
CA ARG A 156 15.78 -10.88 -2.98
C ARG A 156 14.48 -10.07 -2.88
N TRP A 157 14.44 -9.08 -1.97
CA TRP A 157 13.30 -8.17 -1.87
C TRP A 157 13.12 -7.34 -3.13
N ALA A 158 14.21 -6.77 -3.66
CA ALA A 158 14.19 -6.03 -4.92
C ALA A 158 13.69 -6.90 -6.07
N GLN A 159 14.19 -8.13 -6.21
CA GLN A 159 13.79 -9.08 -7.24
C GLN A 159 12.30 -9.45 -7.16
N ALA A 160 11.78 -9.72 -5.96
CA ALA A 160 10.35 -10.01 -5.78
C ALA A 160 9.48 -8.81 -6.12
N SER A 161 9.91 -7.60 -5.74
CA SER A 161 9.15 -6.37 -5.94
C SER A 161 9.10 -5.87 -7.38
N VAL A 162 9.97 -6.38 -8.26
CA VAL A 162 9.90 -6.09 -9.72
C VAL A 162 8.51 -6.37 -10.28
N PHE A 163 7.83 -7.38 -9.77
CA PHE A 163 6.54 -7.88 -10.25
C PHE A 163 5.34 -7.32 -9.48
N SER A 164 5.55 -6.32 -8.62
CA SER A 164 4.48 -5.61 -7.93
C SER A 164 3.88 -4.52 -8.81
N ALA A 165 2.64 -4.10 -8.51
CA ALA A 165 1.98 -3.02 -9.24
C ALA A 165 2.81 -1.73 -9.18
N HIS A 166 3.31 -1.38 -8.01
CA HIS A 166 4.25 -0.28 -7.80
C HIS A 166 5.40 -0.73 -6.89
N MET A 167 6.49 0.02 -6.88
CA MET A 167 7.72 -0.34 -6.18
C MET A 167 8.39 0.92 -5.64
N ARG A 168 8.87 0.87 -4.40
CA ARG A 168 9.67 1.94 -3.81
C ARG A 168 10.77 1.39 -2.91
N LEU A 169 11.86 2.11 -2.82
CA LEU A 169 12.93 1.91 -1.86
C LEU A 169 12.62 2.82 -0.67
N HIS A 170 12.31 2.25 0.48
CA HIS A 170 11.89 3.03 1.64
C HIS A 170 12.12 2.26 2.95
N GLY A 171 12.45 2.99 4.03
CA GLY A 171 12.64 2.46 5.36
C GLY A 171 13.15 3.51 6.33
N ILE A 172 13.31 3.18 7.60
CA ILE A 172 13.88 4.07 8.61
C ILE A 172 15.33 4.42 8.30
N GLY A 173 16.10 3.44 7.81
CA GLY A 173 17.49 3.63 7.37
C GLY A 173 17.63 3.72 5.86
N PRO A 174 18.86 3.89 5.35
CA PRO A 174 19.15 3.90 3.92
C PRO A 174 18.67 2.62 3.23
N ARG A 175 18.00 2.79 2.10
CA ARG A 175 17.51 1.68 1.24
C ARG A 175 17.99 1.83 -0.20
N GLU A 176 18.92 2.73 -0.45
CA GLU A 176 19.56 2.89 -1.74
C GLU A 176 20.51 1.70 -2.01
N PRO A 177 20.60 1.21 -3.26
CA PRO A 177 21.39 0.02 -3.60
C PRO A 177 22.85 0.06 -3.15
N TRP A 178 23.49 1.22 -3.27
CA TRP A 178 24.89 1.41 -2.86
C TRP A 178 25.14 1.26 -1.36
N SER A 179 24.10 1.35 -0.53
CA SER A 179 24.20 1.15 0.92
C SER A 179 24.45 -0.30 1.32
N TYR A 180 24.27 -1.25 0.38
CA TYR A 180 24.42 -2.69 0.59
C TYR A 180 25.67 -3.28 -0.04
N GLY A 181 26.56 -2.45 -0.56
CA GLY A 181 27.83 -2.83 -1.19
C GLY A 181 27.70 -3.17 -2.68
N ALA A 182 28.83 -3.09 -3.39
CA ALA A 182 28.87 -3.11 -4.85
C ALA A 182 28.27 -4.36 -5.52
N GLN A 183 28.29 -5.52 -4.86
CA GLN A 183 27.69 -6.73 -5.41
C GLN A 183 26.16 -6.66 -5.36
N ALA A 184 25.60 -6.27 -4.21
CA ALA A 184 24.15 -6.12 -4.04
C ALA A 184 23.61 -4.99 -4.92
N GLU A 185 24.37 -3.88 -5.02
CA GLU A 185 24.03 -2.77 -5.91
C GLU A 185 23.86 -3.25 -7.36
N ARG A 186 24.87 -3.96 -7.91
CA ARG A 186 24.77 -4.49 -9.28
C ARG A 186 23.57 -5.43 -9.47
N ALA A 187 23.32 -6.31 -8.51
CA ALA A 187 22.21 -7.26 -8.59
C ALA A 187 20.84 -6.56 -8.49
N ALA A 188 20.70 -5.58 -7.60
CA ALA A 188 19.49 -4.77 -7.46
C ALA A 188 19.25 -3.91 -8.71
N MET A 189 20.30 -3.29 -9.26
CA MET A 189 20.20 -2.51 -10.51
C MET A 189 19.73 -3.37 -11.68
N ALA A 190 20.21 -4.61 -11.81
CA ALA A 190 19.72 -5.53 -12.83
C ALA A 190 18.21 -5.85 -12.64
N ALA A 191 17.74 -5.98 -11.39
CA ALA A 191 16.32 -6.13 -11.11
C ALA A 191 15.51 -4.88 -11.49
N PHE A 192 16.04 -3.69 -11.22
CA PHE A 192 15.36 -2.44 -11.58
C PHE A 192 15.32 -2.23 -13.10
N GLU A 193 16.39 -2.56 -13.82
CA GLU A 193 16.41 -2.56 -15.28
C GLU A 193 15.36 -3.53 -15.85
N LEU A 194 15.23 -4.73 -15.26
CA LEU A 194 14.17 -5.66 -15.64
C LEU A 194 12.78 -5.03 -15.42
N ARG A 195 12.55 -4.37 -14.27
CA ARG A 195 11.28 -3.68 -14.02
C ARG A 195 10.98 -2.63 -15.07
N TYR A 196 11.95 -1.79 -15.45
CA TYR A 196 11.75 -0.78 -16.49
C TYR A 196 11.39 -1.41 -17.84
N ARG A 197 12.00 -2.53 -18.18
CA ARG A 197 11.65 -3.31 -19.39
C ARG A 197 10.25 -3.91 -19.30
N LEU A 198 9.78 -4.26 -18.12
CA LEU A 198 8.45 -4.82 -17.87
C LEU A 198 7.35 -3.74 -17.73
N LEU A 199 7.67 -2.45 -17.67
CA LEU A 199 6.65 -1.40 -17.49
C LEU A 199 5.49 -1.49 -18.47
N PRO A 200 5.67 -1.74 -19.80
CA PRO A 200 4.55 -1.89 -20.71
C PRO A 200 3.66 -3.09 -20.39
N TYR A 201 4.23 -4.18 -19.89
CA TYR A 201 3.48 -5.34 -19.42
C TYR A 201 2.71 -5.05 -18.15
N LEU A 202 3.39 -4.46 -17.16
CA LEU A 202 2.79 -4.08 -15.87
C LEU A 202 1.65 -3.07 -16.07
N TRP A 203 1.82 -2.14 -17.00
CA TRP A 203 0.76 -1.18 -17.33
C TRP A 203 -0.49 -1.89 -17.84
N ARG A 204 -0.35 -2.83 -18.79
CA ARG A 204 -1.49 -3.65 -19.24
C ARG A 204 -2.13 -4.47 -18.13
N ALA A 205 -1.31 -5.00 -17.21
CA ALA A 205 -1.83 -5.73 -16.04
C ALA A 205 -2.61 -4.79 -15.10
N VAL A 206 -2.19 -3.54 -14.95
CA VAL A 206 -2.90 -2.49 -14.19
C VAL A 206 -4.23 -2.12 -14.87
N GLU A 207 -4.24 -1.91 -16.18
CA GLU A 207 -5.46 -1.64 -16.95
C GLU A 207 -6.46 -2.81 -16.84
N GLN A 208 -5.98 -4.04 -16.96
CA GLN A 208 -6.80 -5.22 -16.77
C GLN A 208 -7.34 -5.31 -15.34
N ALA A 209 -6.52 -5.03 -14.32
CA ALA A 209 -6.95 -5.02 -12.93
C ALA A 209 -8.07 -3.98 -12.69
N SER A 210 -7.95 -2.79 -13.28
CA SER A 210 -8.98 -1.76 -13.25
C SER A 210 -10.30 -2.21 -13.89
N ALA A 211 -10.21 -2.93 -14.99
CA ALA A 211 -11.40 -3.38 -15.74
C ALA A 211 -12.10 -4.59 -15.12
N THR A 212 -11.35 -5.49 -14.47
CA THR A 212 -11.86 -6.79 -14.02
C THR A 212 -11.93 -6.95 -12.49
N GLY A 213 -11.22 -6.11 -11.73
CA GLY A 213 -11.02 -6.28 -10.30
C GLY A 213 -9.97 -7.34 -9.92
N LEU A 214 -9.40 -8.06 -10.89
CA LEU A 214 -8.35 -9.04 -10.62
C LEU A 214 -7.02 -8.33 -10.32
N PRO A 215 -6.34 -8.66 -9.22
CA PRO A 215 -5.13 -7.95 -8.83
C PRO A 215 -3.98 -8.18 -9.81
N VAL A 216 -3.02 -7.26 -9.82
CA VAL A 216 -1.77 -7.41 -10.60
C VAL A 216 -0.97 -8.61 -10.10
N GLN A 217 -0.84 -8.76 -8.78
CA GLN A 217 -0.26 -9.95 -8.14
C GLN A 217 -1.39 -10.91 -7.74
N ARG A 218 -1.48 -12.06 -8.39
CA ARG A 218 -2.57 -13.03 -8.21
C ARG A 218 -2.07 -14.24 -7.46
N ALA A 219 -2.67 -14.53 -6.29
CA ALA A 219 -2.43 -15.77 -5.58
C ALA A 219 -2.68 -16.98 -6.52
N MET A 220 -1.91 -18.04 -6.36
CA MET A 220 -2.05 -19.25 -7.17
C MET A 220 -3.47 -19.81 -7.12
N ALA A 221 -4.10 -19.81 -5.95
CA ALA A 221 -5.49 -20.25 -5.77
C ALA A 221 -6.51 -19.40 -6.57
N LEU A 222 -6.23 -18.09 -6.77
CA LEU A 222 -7.06 -17.22 -7.60
C LEU A 222 -6.81 -17.44 -9.10
N ALA A 223 -5.56 -17.63 -9.49
CA ALA A 223 -5.18 -17.81 -10.89
C ALA A 223 -5.54 -19.19 -11.43
N CYS A 224 -5.48 -20.22 -10.58
CA CYS A 224 -5.69 -21.63 -10.91
C CYS A 224 -6.74 -22.26 -9.95
N PRO A 225 -8.00 -21.80 -9.91
CA PRO A 225 -8.95 -22.23 -8.89
C PRO A 225 -9.36 -23.71 -9.01
N GLY A 226 -9.18 -24.33 -10.17
CA GLY A 226 -9.44 -25.75 -10.40
C GLY A 226 -8.32 -26.71 -9.99
N GLU A 227 -7.17 -26.18 -9.58
CA GLU A 227 -5.99 -26.97 -9.22
C GLU A 227 -5.81 -27.04 -7.71
N PRO A 228 -6.09 -28.18 -7.05
CA PRO A 228 -5.95 -28.29 -5.59
C PRO A 228 -4.56 -27.94 -5.07
N ALA A 229 -3.51 -28.26 -5.82
CA ALA A 229 -2.13 -27.94 -5.46
C ALA A 229 -1.85 -26.43 -5.39
N ALA A 230 -2.65 -25.59 -6.08
CA ALA A 230 -2.47 -24.15 -6.09
C ALA A 230 -2.64 -23.50 -4.69
N TRP A 231 -3.38 -24.14 -3.80
CA TRP A 231 -3.59 -23.69 -2.43
C TRP A 231 -2.38 -23.85 -1.50
N ALA A 232 -1.41 -24.68 -1.91
CA ALA A 232 -0.20 -24.90 -1.12
C ALA A 232 0.92 -23.88 -1.39
N PHE A 233 0.76 -23.01 -2.38
CA PHE A 233 1.78 -22.02 -2.74
C PHE A 233 1.55 -20.69 -2.02
N GLU A 234 2.26 -20.48 -0.92
CA GLU A 234 2.12 -19.27 -0.10
C GLU A 234 2.82 -18.04 -0.69
N HIS A 235 3.88 -18.22 -1.49
CA HIS A 235 4.72 -17.12 -1.97
C HIS A 235 4.79 -17.04 -3.50
N GLN A 236 4.43 -18.12 -4.19
CA GLN A 236 4.35 -18.14 -5.65
C GLN A 236 3.07 -17.47 -6.11
N PHE A 237 3.16 -16.67 -7.17
CA PHE A 237 2.01 -15.92 -7.69
C PHE A 237 2.12 -15.65 -9.19
N PHE A 238 1.03 -15.30 -9.82
CA PHE A 238 1.04 -14.72 -11.15
C PHE A 238 1.11 -13.19 -11.08
N CYS A 239 2.03 -12.61 -11.86
CA CYS A 239 1.99 -11.19 -12.17
C CYS A 239 1.24 -11.02 -13.50
N GLY A 240 0.09 -10.38 -13.47
CA GLY A 240 -0.83 -10.36 -14.61
C GLY A 240 -1.34 -11.76 -14.97
N GLN A 241 -1.38 -12.07 -16.25
CA GLN A 241 -1.87 -13.37 -16.76
C GLN A 241 -0.76 -14.34 -17.16
N ASP A 242 0.42 -13.82 -17.53
CA ASP A 242 1.40 -14.58 -18.30
C ASP A 242 2.69 -14.88 -17.51
N LEU A 243 2.97 -14.19 -16.42
CA LEU A 243 4.21 -14.34 -15.68
C LEU A 243 3.99 -15.06 -14.34
N LEU A 244 4.51 -16.29 -14.24
CA LEU A 244 4.59 -16.99 -12.98
C LEU A 244 5.86 -16.55 -12.23
N VAL A 245 5.69 -16.11 -11.00
CA VAL A 245 6.76 -15.60 -10.13
C VAL A 245 6.91 -16.53 -8.93
N ALA A 246 8.12 -17.04 -8.73
CA ALA A 246 8.49 -17.83 -7.56
C ALA A 246 9.64 -17.11 -6.83
N PRO A 247 9.36 -16.28 -5.82
CA PRO A 247 10.40 -15.57 -5.08
C PRO A 247 11.31 -16.53 -4.31
N CYS A 248 12.62 -16.26 -4.35
CA CYS A 248 13.57 -16.92 -3.46
C CYS A 248 13.56 -16.23 -2.10
N LEU A 249 13.40 -17.00 -1.03
CA LEU A 249 13.28 -16.52 0.34
C LEU A 249 14.44 -16.98 1.24
N ASP A 250 15.55 -17.31 0.63
CA ASP A 250 16.81 -17.79 1.23
C ASP A 250 18.04 -17.25 0.47
#